data_57ae71349c38ee6746d13fc275672ffa
#
_entry.id   57ae71349c38ee6746d13fc275672ffa
#
_cell.length_a   1.000
_cell.length_b   1.000
_cell.length_c   1.000
_cell.angle_alpha   90.00
_cell.angle_beta   90.00
_cell.angle_gamma   90.00
#
_symmetry.space_group_name_H-M   'P 1'
#
loop_
_entity.id
_entity.type
_entity.pdbx_description
1 polymer ?
#
loop_
_entity_poly.entity_id
_entity_poly.type
_entity_poly.pdbx_seq_one_letter_code
_entity_poly.pdbx_strand_id
1 'polypeptide(L)'
;ASVNTKKEYDEVTAINKKIRSVLKNFKKNAYVGFTATPFANIFIDPMLAENSEDRDLYPSDFIISLVSPDNYFGPQKIFGPENAEESEYIRLLAEENTGEAKEDWQKYFPVKQKKDVTCHKVDDLPRTLKEAINLFIFNIYVRNHRGYASKHNSMLIHVSCLVDMHDAIKKQVTRYLLDLADNIRNYAGMKGTSEYLKYITPLENLFKEMLKNNWASSPEFEAPDFDKMLSELPNIISSITVGMSNTSEATIKYSSEHQTNMIAIGGNSLARGFTIENLSVSYFLRNTKMCDTLLQ
;
A
#
# COMPACT_ATOMS: atom_id res chain seq x y z
N ALA A 1 -6.97 22.34 -0.89
CA ALA A 1 -7.66 23.32 -1.74
C ALA A 1 -7.94 24.63 -0.99
N SER A 2 -8.17 24.58 0.32
CA SER A 2 -8.41 25.76 1.18
C SER A 2 -7.12 26.51 1.52
N VAL A 3 -5.96 25.86 1.42
CA VAL A 3 -4.64 26.43 1.72
C VAL A 3 -3.93 26.81 0.45
N ASN A 4 -3.26 27.98 0.49
CA ASN A 4 -2.40 28.41 -0.61
C ASN A 4 -1.06 27.67 -0.57
N THR A 5 -0.77 26.87 -1.59
CA THR A 5 0.45 26.07 -1.68
C THR A 5 1.54 26.68 -2.55
N LYS A 6 1.31 27.86 -3.11
CA LYS A 6 2.33 28.58 -3.89
C LYS A 6 3.38 29.20 -2.97
N LYS A 7 4.65 29.15 -3.39
CA LYS A 7 5.80 29.66 -2.63
C LYS A 7 5.87 31.21 -2.57
N GLU A 8 5.27 31.90 -3.53
CA GLU A 8 5.18 33.35 -3.56
C GLU A 8 3.90 33.76 -2.85
N TYR A 9 4.05 34.47 -1.75
CA TYR A 9 2.98 34.86 -0.82
C TYR A 9 1.87 35.73 -1.40
N ASP A 10 2.02 36.24 -2.63
CA ASP A 10 1.10 37.20 -3.24
C ASP A 10 0.09 36.58 -4.24
N GLU A 11 0.21 35.29 -4.57
CA GLU A 11 -0.73 34.65 -5.49
C GLU A 11 -1.57 33.53 -4.83
N VAL A 12 -2.86 33.80 -4.73
CA VAL A 12 -3.84 32.78 -4.28
C VAL A 12 -4.08 31.75 -5.38
N THR A 13 -4.15 30.48 -5.03
CA THR A 13 -4.43 29.42 -6.01
C THR A 13 -5.80 29.59 -6.66
N ALA A 14 -5.93 29.24 -7.93
CA ALA A 14 -7.18 29.34 -8.68
C ALA A 14 -8.37 28.64 -7.98
N ILE A 15 -8.09 27.51 -7.27
CA ILE A 15 -9.10 26.75 -6.53
C ILE A 15 -9.57 27.55 -5.31
N ASN A 16 -8.66 28.14 -4.55
CA ASN A 16 -9.01 28.95 -3.38
C ASN A 16 -9.86 30.17 -3.82
N LYS A 17 -9.45 30.90 -4.88
CA LYS A 17 -10.23 32.01 -5.45
C LYS A 17 -11.65 31.59 -5.84
N LYS A 18 -11.84 30.43 -6.46
CA LYS A 18 -13.16 29.93 -6.85
C LYS A 18 -14.02 29.57 -5.65
N ILE A 19 -13.45 28.92 -4.61
CA ILE A 19 -14.19 28.62 -3.37
C ILE A 19 -14.68 29.92 -2.72
N ARG A 20 -13.84 30.92 -2.58
CA ARG A 20 -14.22 32.24 -2.03
C ARG A 20 -15.28 32.94 -2.88
N SER A 21 -15.15 32.88 -4.20
CA SER A 21 -16.14 33.45 -5.11
C SER A 21 -17.51 32.80 -4.94
N VAL A 22 -17.56 31.48 -4.75
CA VAL A 22 -18.82 30.78 -4.45
C VAL A 22 -19.40 31.26 -3.12
N LEU A 23 -18.61 31.33 -2.05
CA LEU A 23 -19.06 31.78 -0.73
C LEU A 23 -19.61 33.22 -0.76
N LYS A 24 -18.95 34.12 -1.48
CA LYS A 24 -19.38 35.54 -1.61
C LYS A 24 -20.74 35.72 -2.31
N ASN A 25 -21.21 34.75 -3.08
CA ASN A 25 -22.48 34.81 -3.76
C ASN A 25 -23.72 34.64 -2.82
N PHE A 26 -23.47 34.20 -1.60
CA PHE A 26 -24.56 33.94 -0.63
C PHE A 26 -24.44 34.86 0.58
N LYS A 27 -25.58 35.48 0.96
CA LYS A 27 -25.66 36.34 2.17
C LYS A 27 -25.42 35.58 3.47
N LYS A 28 -25.79 34.28 3.49
CA LYS A 28 -25.54 33.34 4.59
C LYS A 28 -24.87 32.10 3.99
N ASN A 29 -23.74 31.78 4.49
CA ASN A 29 -23.00 30.59 4.05
C ASN A 29 -22.26 29.97 5.23
N ALA A 30 -21.88 28.69 5.11
CA ALA A 30 -20.98 28.00 6.01
C ALA A 30 -19.97 27.23 5.16
N TYR A 31 -18.71 27.26 5.56
CA TYR A 31 -17.65 26.46 4.98
C TYR A 31 -17.21 25.41 5.98
N VAL A 32 -17.46 24.14 5.67
CA VAL A 32 -17.07 23.01 6.51
C VAL A 32 -16.10 22.14 5.72
N GLY A 33 -14.86 22.03 6.21
CA GLY A 33 -13.83 21.18 5.61
C GLY A 33 -13.77 19.82 6.32
N PHE A 34 -13.81 18.75 5.54
CA PHE A 34 -13.51 17.40 6.04
C PHE A 34 -12.13 17.00 5.53
N THR A 35 -11.25 16.61 6.44
CA THR A 35 -9.88 16.19 6.09
C THR A 35 -9.35 15.17 7.09
N ALA A 36 -8.56 14.22 6.60
CA ALA A 36 -7.78 13.31 7.46
C ALA A 36 -6.48 13.93 7.94
N THR A 37 -6.03 15.05 7.30
CA THR A 37 -4.74 15.71 7.58
C THR A 37 -4.95 17.21 7.78
N PRO A 38 -5.43 17.65 8.95
CA PRO A 38 -5.80 19.04 9.20
C PRO A 38 -4.59 20.00 9.36
N PHE A 39 -3.37 19.48 9.39
CA PHE A 39 -2.16 20.22 9.77
C PHE A 39 -1.97 21.53 8.99
N ALA A 40 -2.17 21.50 7.67
CA ALA A 40 -2.03 22.69 6.85
C ALA A 40 -3.06 23.79 7.19
N ASN A 41 -4.24 23.39 7.67
CA ASN A 41 -5.28 24.34 8.07
C ASN A 41 -5.05 24.90 9.48
N ILE A 42 -4.48 24.10 10.38
CA ILE A 42 -4.18 24.51 11.76
C ILE A 42 -3.07 25.55 11.79
N PHE A 43 -2.10 25.48 10.88
CA PHE A 43 -0.97 26.40 10.80
C PHE A 43 -1.25 27.67 9.97
N ILE A 44 -2.47 27.89 9.48
CA ILE A 44 -2.85 29.17 8.89
C ILE A 44 -2.91 30.20 10.00
N ASP A 45 -2.23 31.34 9.81
CA ASP A 45 -2.29 32.46 10.76
C ASP A 45 -3.69 33.10 10.73
N PRO A 46 -4.46 33.04 11.85
CA PRO A 46 -5.81 33.60 11.90
C PRO A 46 -5.85 35.10 11.63
N MET A 47 -4.86 35.85 12.14
CA MET A 47 -4.78 37.31 12.01
C MET A 47 -4.57 37.75 10.55
N LEU A 48 -3.88 36.93 9.80
CA LEU A 48 -3.66 37.14 8.39
C LEU A 48 -4.87 36.69 7.53
N ALA A 49 -5.67 35.73 8.02
CA ALA A 49 -6.84 35.22 7.30
C ALA A 49 -8.03 36.21 7.32
N GLU A 50 -8.18 37.01 8.39
CA GLU A 50 -9.29 37.95 8.56
C GLU A 50 -9.14 39.23 7.73
N ASN A 51 -7.94 39.70 7.46
CA ASN A 51 -7.67 41.04 6.96
C ASN A 51 -7.42 41.18 5.45
N SER A 52 -7.49 40.12 4.68
CA SER A 52 -7.28 40.21 3.22
C SER A 52 -8.22 39.30 2.41
N GLU A 53 -8.76 39.86 1.34
CA GLU A 53 -9.63 39.13 0.41
C GLU A 53 -8.95 37.97 -0.33
N ASP A 54 -7.63 37.89 -0.25
CA ASP A 54 -6.79 36.99 -1.03
C ASP A 54 -6.05 35.91 -0.20
N ARG A 55 -6.43 35.68 1.06
CA ARG A 55 -5.72 34.71 1.93
C ARG A 55 -6.43 33.37 2.10
N ASP A 56 -5.76 32.48 2.83
CA ASP A 56 -6.25 31.11 3.07
C ASP A 56 -7.55 31.08 3.87
N LEU A 57 -8.40 30.06 3.62
CA LEU A 57 -9.64 29.85 4.37
C LEU A 57 -9.31 29.20 5.71
N TYR A 58 -9.29 29.98 6.77
CA TYR A 58 -9.09 29.49 8.13
C TYR A 58 -10.43 29.03 8.75
N PRO A 59 -10.46 27.86 9.42
CA PRO A 59 -11.64 27.38 10.13
C PRO A 59 -11.77 28.12 11.47
N SER A 60 -12.36 29.33 11.47
CA SER A 60 -12.44 30.23 12.62
C SER A 60 -13.37 29.72 13.72
N ASP A 61 -14.42 29.00 13.39
CA ASP A 61 -15.50 28.71 14.34
C ASP A 61 -15.25 27.42 15.12
N PHE A 62 -14.73 26.38 14.47
CA PHE A 62 -14.44 25.10 15.13
C PHE A 62 -13.46 24.24 14.36
N ILE A 63 -12.74 23.41 15.11
CA ILE A 63 -12.01 22.23 14.62
C ILE A 63 -12.44 21.07 15.51
N ILE A 64 -13.05 20.04 14.90
CA ILE A 64 -13.53 18.87 15.62
C ILE A 64 -12.75 17.66 15.16
N SER A 65 -12.09 16.99 16.11
CA SER A 65 -11.50 15.67 15.88
C SER A 65 -12.55 14.62 16.15
N LEU A 66 -12.83 13.80 15.15
CA LEU A 66 -13.76 12.67 15.30
C LEU A 66 -13.07 11.54 16.07
N VAL A 67 -13.83 10.90 16.95
CA VAL A 67 -13.35 9.69 17.64
C VAL A 67 -13.28 8.54 16.65
N SER A 68 -12.15 7.84 16.64
CA SER A 68 -12.00 6.65 15.78
C SER A 68 -12.96 5.56 16.22
N PRO A 69 -13.70 4.93 15.29
CA PRO A 69 -14.53 3.76 15.62
C PRO A 69 -13.69 2.60 16.16
N ASP A 70 -14.27 1.77 17.04
CA ASP A 70 -13.55 0.65 17.66
C ASP A 70 -13.03 -0.38 16.65
N ASN A 71 -13.73 -0.52 15.52
CA ASN A 71 -13.36 -1.41 14.43
C ASN A 71 -12.41 -0.75 13.40
N TYR A 72 -11.95 0.48 13.63
CA TYR A 72 -11.02 1.17 12.73
C TYR A 72 -9.61 0.62 12.91
N PHE A 73 -9.03 0.15 11.82
CA PHE A 73 -7.64 -0.30 11.74
C PHE A 73 -6.81 0.80 11.05
N GLY A 74 -6.35 1.73 11.86
CA GLY A 74 -5.66 2.94 11.36
C GLY A 74 -4.19 3.01 11.76
N PRO A 75 -3.56 4.17 11.51
CA PRO A 75 -2.12 4.36 11.72
C PRO A 75 -1.62 3.96 13.10
N GLN A 76 -2.38 4.26 14.15
CA GLN A 76 -2.00 3.92 15.52
C GLN A 76 -1.86 2.40 15.74
N LYS A 77 -2.71 1.59 15.11
CA LYS A 77 -2.61 0.12 15.15
C LYS A 77 -1.48 -0.40 14.28
N ILE A 78 -1.26 0.23 13.11
CA ILE A 78 -0.23 -0.19 12.15
C ILE A 78 1.16 0.18 12.65
N PHE A 79 1.37 1.42 13.09
CA PHE A 79 2.69 1.94 13.47
C PHE A 79 2.99 1.78 14.97
N GLY A 80 1.99 1.41 15.77
CA GLY A 80 2.11 1.34 17.23
C GLY A 80 2.07 2.72 17.90
N PRO A 81 2.14 2.78 19.23
CA PRO A 81 2.31 4.02 19.97
C PRO A 81 3.70 4.63 19.70
N GLU A 82 3.84 5.96 19.85
CA GLU A 82 5.06 6.74 19.54
C GLU A 82 6.37 6.17 20.13
N ASN A 83 6.31 5.31 21.13
CA ASN A 83 7.46 4.71 21.80
C ASN A 83 7.55 3.18 21.60
N ALA A 84 6.80 2.59 20.66
CA ALA A 84 6.92 1.17 20.38
C ALA A 84 8.19 0.93 19.52
N GLU A 85 9.09 0.10 20.03
CA GLU A 85 10.33 -0.22 19.33
C GLU A 85 10.07 -0.97 18.02
N GLU A 86 9.00 -1.77 17.94
CA GLU A 86 8.63 -2.50 16.71
C GLU A 86 7.11 -2.65 16.60
N SER A 87 6.59 -2.47 15.39
CA SER A 87 5.20 -2.79 15.06
C SER A 87 5.12 -4.20 14.47
N GLU A 88 4.22 -5.03 14.96
CA GLU A 88 3.98 -6.38 14.40
C GLU A 88 3.47 -6.35 12.95
N TYR A 89 2.99 -5.19 12.47
CA TYR A 89 2.46 -5.02 11.12
C TYR A 89 3.48 -4.46 10.13
N ILE A 90 4.62 -3.97 10.62
CA ILE A 90 5.66 -3.36 9.77
C ILE A 90 6.91 -4.22 9.78
N ARG A 91 7.34 -4.60 8.59
CA ARG A 91 8.62 -5.25 8.37
C ARG A 91 9.55 -4.26 7.67
N LEU A 92 10.56 -3.80 8.39
CA LEU A 92 11.59 -2.94 7.80
C LEU A 92 12.44 -3.74 6.82
N LEU A 93 12.71 -3.15 5.67
CA LEU A 93 13.51 -3.77 4.61
C LEU A 93 15.02 -3.45 4.75
N ALA A 94 15.38 -2.52 5.65
CA ALA A 94 16.75 -2.15 6.00
C ALA A 94 16.96 -2.30 7.49
N GLU A 95 17.85 -3.19 7.88
CA GLU A 95 18.44 -3.17 9.23
C GLU A 95 19.67 -2.29 9.20
N GLU A 96 19.63 -1.13 9.84
CA GLU A 96 20.73 -0.16 9.86
C GLU A 96 22.00 -0.68 10.56
N ASN A 97 21.94 -1.80 11.31
CA ASN A 97 22.97 -2.17 12.27
C ASN A 97 23.66 -3.53 12.08
N THR A 98 23.31 -4.33 11.08
CA THR A 98 23.89 -5.68 10.98
C THR A 98 25.15 -5.80 10.11
N GLY A 99 25.59 -4.74 9.45
CA GLY A 99 26.76 -4.80 8.57
C GLY A 99 26.62 -5.73 7.36
N GLU A 100 25.52 -6.45 7.26
CA GLU A 100 25.17 -7.26 6.12
C GLU A 100 24.65 -6.39 4.99
N ALA A 101 25.04 -6.76 3.78
CA ALA A 101 24.91 -5.98 2.57
C ALA A 101 23.58 -5.23 2.48
N LYS A 102 23.67 -3.89 2.39
CA LYS A 102 22.55 -3.01 2.04
C LYS A 102 21.70 -3.70 1.01
N GLU A 103 20.51 -3.97 1.41
CA GLU A 103 19.49 -4.74 0.79
C GLU A 103 19.51 -4.87 -0.73
N ASP A 104 19.24 -6.09 -1.10
CA ASP A 104 19.07 -6.63 -2.44
C ASP A 104 18.14 -5.78 -3.33
N TRP A 105 17.15 -5.07 -2.76
CA TRP A 105 16.19 -4.27 -3.52
C TRP A 105 16.80 -3.07 -4.27
N GLN A 106 17.90 -2.48 -3.76
CA GLN A 106 18.54 -1.33 -4.41
C GLN A 106 19.20 -1.69 -5.74
N LYS A 107 19.53 -2.97 -5.95
CA LYS A 107 20.03 -3.48 -7.23
C LYS A 107 18.95 -3.46 -8.30
N TYR A 108 17.69 -3.70 -7.88
CA TYR A 108 16.53 -3.80 -8.76
C TYR A 108 15.82 -2.47 -8.94
N PHE A 109 15.77 -1.65 -7.88
CA PHE A 109 15.07 -0.37 -7.86
C PHE A 109 16.01 0.75 -7.43
N PRO A 110 16.74 1.36 -8.36
CA PRO A 110 17.71 2.42 -8.03
C PRO A 110 17.02 3.62 -7.39
N VAL A 111 17.58 4.12 -6.29
CA VAL A 111 17.03 5.24 -5.49
C VAL A 111 16.95 6.53 -6.31
N LYS A 112 17.87 6.74 -7.25
CA LYS A 112 17.86 7.87 -8.18
C LYS A 112 17.46 7.39 -9.57
N GLN A 113 16.18 7.48 -9.85
CA GLN A 113 15.66 7.21 -11.19
C GLN A 113 15.90 8.47 -12.05
N LYS A 114 16.79 8.36 -13.04
CA LYS A 114 17.03 9.43 -13.99
C LYS A 114 15.82 9.54 -14.93
N LYS A 115 15.25 10.72 -15.04
CA LYS A 115 14.12 10.99 -15.96
C LYS A 115 14.47 10.79 -17.44
N ASP A 116 15.77 10.78 -17.76
CA ASP A 116 16.27 10.69 -19.13
C ASP A 116 16.48 9.25 -19.62
N VAL A 117 16.17 8.26 -18.82
CA VAL A 117 16.26 6.85 -19.22
C VAL A 117 14.92 6.43 -19.83
N THR A 118 14.92 6.19 -21.12
CA THR A 118 13.73 5.85 -21.91
C THR A 118 13.15 4.45 -21.64
N CYS A 119 13.84 3.62 -20.89
CA CYS A 119 13.35 2.31 -20.49
C CYS A 119 14.08 1.80 -19.25
N HIS A 120 13.37 1.60 -18.15
CA HIS A 120 13.92 0.96 -16.95
C HIS A 120 13.78 -0.55 -17.08
N LYS A 121 14.90 -1.26 -17.01
CA LYS A 121 14.91 -2.71 -17.01
C LYS A 121 14.90 -3.22 -15.57
N VAL A 122 13.96 -4.10 -15.29
CA VAL A 122 13.91 -4.88 -14.06
C VAL A 122 14.07 -6.34 -14.49
N ASP A 123 15.23 -6.91 -14.24
CA ASP A 123 15.55 -8.26 -14.73
C ASP A 123 15.01 -9.37 -13.81
N ASP A 124 14.86 -9.07 -12.53
CA ASP A 124 14.24 -9.96 -11.51
C ASP A 124 13.62 -9.13 -10.38
N LEU A 125 12.93 -9.79 -9.45
CA LEU A 125 12.34 -9.17 -8.25
C LEU A 125 13.27 -9.37 -7.04
N PRO A 126 13.37 -8.37 -6.15
CA PRO A 126 14.06 -8.54 -4.87
C PRO A 126 13.46 -9.70 -4.06
N ARG A 127 14.28 -10.36 -3.26
CA ARG A 127 13.84 -11.44 -2.36
C ARG A 127 12.70 -10.97 -1.45
N THR A 128 12.82 -9.77 -0.89
CA THR A 128 11.83 -9.17 0.00
C THR A 128 10.48 -8.94 -0.69
N LEU A 129 10.45 -8.59 -1.98
CA LEU A 129 9.21 -8.47 -2.74
C LEU A 129 8.59 -9.84 -3.06
N LYS A 130 9.42 -10.85 -3.38
CA LYS A 130 8.95 -12.24 -3.56
C LYS A 130 8.32 -12.77 -2.28
N GLU A 131 8.92 -12.53 -1.12
CA GLU A 131 8.37 -12.88 0.19
C GLU A 131 7.04 -12.16 0.46
N ALA A 132 6.94 -10.86 0.17
CA ALA A 132 5.69 -10.11 0.33
C ALA A 132 4.57 -10.65 -0.57
N ILE A 133 4.89 -11.04 -1.82
CA ILE A 133 3.93 -11.68 -2.72
C ILE A 133 3.48 -13.03 -2.16
N ASN A 134 4.40 -13.84 -1.64
CA ASN A 134 4.05 -15.13 -1.02
C ASN A 134 3.17 -14.96 0.22
N LEU A 135 3.45 -13.97 1.07
CA LEU A 135 2.59 -13.63 2.21
C LEU A 135 1.19 -13.21 1.75
N PHE A 136 1.08 -12.44 0.67
CA PHE A 136 -0.21 -12.09 0.09
C PHE A 136 -0.99 -13.32 -0.37
N ILE A 137 -0.34 -14.26 -1.06
CA ILE A 137 -0.96 -15.51 -1.53
C ILE A 137 -1.42 -16.36 -0.33
N PHE A 138 -0.60 -16.50 0.70
CA PHE A 138 -0.95 -17.22 1.93
C PHE A 138 -2.14 -16.57 2.64
N ASN A 139 -2.17 -15.23 2.67
CA ASN A 139 -3.28 -14.50 3.28
C ASN A 139 -4.61 -14.74 2.53
N ILE A 140 -4.60 -14.83 1.19
CA ILE A 140 -5.79 -15.20 0.42
C ILE A 140 -6.30 -16.58 0.85
N TYR A 141 -5.41 -17.59 0.91
CA TYR A 141 -5.75 -18.94 1.35
C TYR A 141 -6.43 -18.93 2.71
N VAL A 142 -5.79 -18.27 3.65
CA VAL A 142 -6.24 -18.17 5.02
C VAL A 142 -7.60 -17.50 5.13
N ARG A 143 -7.79 -16.36 4.49
CA ARG A 143 -9.06 -15.63 4.49
C ARG A 143 -10.18 -16.47 3.89
N ASN A 144 -9.90 -17.21 2.82
CA ASN A 144 -10.88 -18.13 2.23
C ASN A 144 -11.33 -19.20 3.23
N HIS A 145 -10.40 -19.77 4.00
CA HIS A 145 -10.69 -20.77 5.02
C HIS A 145 -11.39 -20.21 6.27
N ARG A 146 -11.26 -18.89 6.51
CA ARG A 146 -11.99 -18.18 7.57
C ARG A 146 -13.39 -17.72 7.15
N GLY A 147 -13.89 -18.14 6.01
CA GLY A 147 -15.22 -17.77 5.52
C GLY A 147 -15.29 -16.46 4.74
N TYR A 148 -14.14 -15.88 4.39
CA TYR A 148 -14.08 -14.64 3.58
C TYR A 148 -13.85 -14.89 2.08
N ALA A 149 -14.18 -16.07 1.57
CA ALA A 149 -13.99 -16.44 0.17
C ALA A 149 -14.75 -15.58 -0.85
N SER A 150 -15.78 -14.84 -0.41
CA SER A 150 -16.50 -13.87 -1.24
C SER A 150 -15.90 -12.46 -1.22
N LYS A 151 -14.94 -12.18 -0.35
CA LYS A 151 -14.35 -10.85 -0.17
C LYS A 151 -13.11 -10.70 -1.06
N HIS A 152 -12.93 -9.52 -1.62
CA HIS A 152 -11.73 -9.19 -2.41
C HIS A 152 -10.45 -9.26 -1.57
N ASN A 153 -9.33 -9.45 -2.23
CA ASN A 153 -8.01 -9.39 -1.62
C ASN A 153 -7.10 -8.53 -2.47
N SER A 154 -6.38 -7.63 -1.83
CA SER A 154 -5.50 -6.71 -2.54
C SER A 154 -4.12 -6.62 -1.89
N MET A 155 -3.12 -6.48 -2.76
CA MET A 155 -1.75 -6.12 -2.42
C MET A 155 -1.36 -4.86 -3.18
N LEU A 156 -0.61 -3.97 -2.53
CA LEU A 156 -0.05 -2.77 -3.14
C LEU A 156 1.46 -2.91 -3.32
N ILE A 157 1.98 -2.59 -4.51
CA ILE A 157 3.41 -2.42 -4.79
C ILE A 157 3.65 -0.97 -5.17
N HIS A 158 4.30 -0.23 -4.30
CA HIS A 158 4.59 1.19 -4.47
C HIS A 158 6.10 1.45 -4.36
N VAL A 159 6.82 1.31 -5.47
CA VAL A 159 8.30 1.40 -5.51
C VAL A 159 8.82 2.56 -6.34
N SER A 160 8.01 3.12 -7.23
CA SER A 160 8.43 4.17 -8.16
C SER A 160 7.27 5.10 -8.52
N CYS A 161 7.60 6.30 -9.00
CA CYS A 161 6.64 7.22 -9.62
C CYS A 161 6.63 7.12 -11.16
N LEU A 162 7.51 6.32 -11.76
CA LEU A 162 7.67 6.20 -13.21
C LEU A 162 6.81 5.09 -13.79
N VAL A 163 6.07 5.39 -14.84
CA VAL A 163 5.12 4.46 -15.47
C VAL A 163 5.81 3.27 -16.12
N ASP A 164 6.92 3.51 -16.83
CA ASP A 164 7.72 2.45 -17.47
C ASP A 164 8.31 1.46 -16.46
N MET A 165 8.64 1.93 -15.25
CA MET A 165 9.05 1.07 -14.14
C MET A 165 7.88 0.18 -13.67
N HIS A 166 6.67 0.72 -13.62
CA HIS A 166 5.48 -0.10 -13.27
C HIS A 166 5.25 -1.22 -14.27
N ASP A 167 5.41 -0.95 -15.58
CA ASP A 167 5.32 -1.98 -16.62
C ASP A 167 6.39 -3.07 -16.47
N ALA A 168 7.63 -2.68 -16.20
CA ALA A 168 8.72 -3.61 -15.98
C ALA A 168 8.45 -4.51 -14.76
N ILE A 169 8.00 -3.92 -13.64
CA ILE A 169 7.65 -4.66 -12.43
C ILE A 169 6.48 -5.58 -12.68
N LYS A 170 5.42 -5.12 -13.37
CA LYS A 170 4.26 -5.95 -13.72
C LYS A 170 4.67 -7.21 -14.47
N LYS A 171 5.55 -7.08 -15.46
CA LYS A 171 6.05 -8.23 -16.23
C LYS A 171 6.77 -9.23 -15.33
N GLN A 172 7.63 -8.75 -14.42
CA GLN A 172 8.38 -9.64 -13.52
C GLN A 172 7.48 -10.26 -12.45
N VAL A 173 6.52 -9.53 -11.90
CA VAL A 173 5.54 -10.09 -10.94
C VAL A 173 4.70 -11.17 -11.62
N THR A 174 4.21 -10.92 -12.83
CA THR A 174 3.45 -11.93 -13.58
C THR A 174 4.27 -13.18 -13.86
N ARG A 175 5.52 -13.01 -14.29
CA ARG A 175 6.44 -14.13 -14.48
C ARG A 175 6.69 -14.91 -13.20
N TYR A 176 6.96 -14.21 -12.10
CA TYR A 176 7.17 -14.83 -10.80
C TYR A 176 5.98 -15.69 -10.35
N LEU A 177 4.74 -15.18 -10.54
CA LEU A 177 3.53 -15.93 -10.19
C LEU A 177 3.40 -17.21 -11.03
N LEU A 178 3.69 -17.17 -12.33
CA LEU A 178 3.68 -18.34 -13.20
C LEU A 178 4.75 -19.36 -12.78
N ASP A 179 5.98 -18.92 -12.62
CA ASP A 179 7.10 -19.78 -12.20
C ASP A 179 6.83 -20.41 -10.82
N LEU A 180 6.23 -19.65 -9.89
CA LEU A 180 5.85 -20.14 -8.57
C LEU A 180 4.79 -21.23 -8.65
N ALA A 181 3.73 -21.02 -9.42
CA ALA A 181 2.66 -22.02 -9.60
C ALA A 181 3.21 -23.31 -10.23
N ASP A 182 4.09 -23.19 -11.22
CA ASP A 182 4.69 -24.36 -11.88
C ASP A 182 5.66 -25.09 -10.96
N ASN A 183 6.47 -24.38 -10.17
CA ASN A 183 7.34 -25.00 -9.17
C ASN A 183 6.55 -25.76 -8.11
N ILE A 184 5.42 -25.21 -7.64
CA ILE A 184 4.55 -25.91 -6.69
C ILE A 184 3.97 -27.17 -7.33
N ARG A 185 3.40 -27.09 -8.53
CA ARG A 185 2.83 -28.23 -9.24
C ARG A 185 3.84 -29.38 -9.45
N ASN A 186 5.07 -28.99 -9.81
CA ASN A 186 6.10 -29.97 -10.14
C ASN A 186 6.79 -30.58 -8.92
N TYR A 187 6.98 -29.82 -7.84
CA TYR A 187 7.87 -30.22 -6.76
C TYR A 187 7.22 -30.41 -5.38
N ALA A 188 5.95 -30.02 -5.20
CA ALA A 188 5.26 -30.15 -3.91
C ALA A 188 5.25 -31.59 -3.37
N GLY A 189 5.07 -32.59 -4.25
CA GLY A 189 5.08 -34.01 -3.87
C GLY A 189 6.46 -34.64 -3.68
N MET A 190 7.56 -33.91 -3.92
CA MET A 190 8.91 -34.46 -4.00
C MET A 190 9.70 -34.21 -2.70
N LYS A 191 9.09 -34.40 -1.53
CA LYS A 191 9.73 -34.17 -0.22
C LYS A 191 11.12 -34.87 -0.13
N GLY A 192 12.12 -34.12 0.32
CA GLY A 192 13.49 -34.60 0.51
C GLY A 192 14.41 -34.49 -0.72
N THR A 193 13.90 -34.08 -1.88
CA THR A 193 14.74 -33.82 -3.08
C THR A 193 15.37 -32.42 -3.02
N SER A 194 16.42 -32.21 -3.84
CA SER A 194 17.07 -30.90 -4.00
C SER A 194 16.09 -29.82 -4.49
N GLU A 195 15.18 -30.20 -5.39
CA GLU A 195 14.16 -29.32 -5.93
C GLU A 195 13.15 -28.90 -4.87
N TYR A 196 12.68 -29.84 -4.02
CA TYR A 196 11.80 -29.51 -2.91
C TYR A 196 12.48 -28.54 -1.94
N LEU A 197 13.73 -28.81 -1.56
CA LEU A 197 14.51 -27.94 -0.68
C LEU A 197 14.70 -26.53 -1.28
N LYS A 198 14.86 -26.44 -2.59
CA LYS A 198 15.08 -25.18 -3.29
C LYS A 198 13.81 -24.35 -3.44
N TYR A 199 12.69 -24.95 -3.81
CA TYR A 199 11.48 -24.23 -4.22
C TYR A 199 10.36 -24.25 -3.20
N ILE A 200 10.24 -25.31 -2.40
CA ILE A 200 9.11 -25.49 -1.47
C ILE A 200 9.50 -25.15 -0.02
N THR A 201 10.67 -25.57 0.43
CA THR A 201 11.09 -25.30 1.82
C THR A 201 11.10 -23.81 2.18
N PRO A 202 11.51 -22.87 1.30
CA PRO A 202 11.40 -21.44 1.61
C PRO A 202 9.96 -20.98 1.85
N LEU A 203 9.00 -21.53 1.11
CA LEU A 203 7.56 -21.23 1.31
C LEU A 203 7.07 -21.80 2.66
N GLU A 204 7.48 -23.00 2.99
CA GLU A 204 7.14 -23.65 4.28
C GLU A 204 7.68 -22.83 5.45
N ASN A 205 8.93 -22.37 5.38
CA ASN A 205 9.55 -21.56 6.42
C ASN A 205 8.84 -20.20 6.58
N LEU A 206 8.54 -19.53 5.48
CA LEU A 206 7.80 -18.26 5.50
C LEU A 206 6.39 -18.44 6.06
N PHE A 207 5.72 -19.53 5.72
CA PHE A 207 4.40 -19.85 6.25
C PHE A 207 4.44 -20.09 7.77
N LYS A 208 5.42 -20.85 8.26
CA LYS A 208 5.62 -21.07 9.71
C LYS A 208 5.91 -19.76 10.44
N GLU A 209 6.72 -18.87 9.86
CA GLU A 209 6.99 -17.55 10.40
C GLU A 209 5.71 -16.70 10.48
N MET A 210 4.91 -16.69 9.41
CA MET A 210 3.62 -16.00 9.39
C MET A 210 2.67 -16.51 10.49
N LEU A 211 2.55 -17.83 10.66
CA LEU A 211 1.72 -18.40 11.70
C LEU A 211 2.19 -18.02 13.11
N LYS A 212 3.50 -18.04 13.34
CA LYS A 212 4.08 -17.70 14.65
C LYS A 212 3.78 -16.25 15.05
N ASN A 213 3.86 -15.31 14.11
CA ASN A 213 3.75 -13.90 14.42
C ASN A 213 2.30 -13.39 14.49
N ASN A 214 1.39 -13.92 13.67
CA ASN A 214 0.06 -13.33 13.50
C ASN A 214 -1.11 -14.23 13.97
N TRP A 215 -0.88 -15.51 14.25
CA TRP A 215 -1.96 -16.47 14.43
C TRP A 215 -1.96 -17.19 15.77
N ALA A 216 -0.86 -17.19 16.45
CA ALA A 216 -0.77 -17.75 17.80
C ALA A 216 -1.67 -17.03 18.81
N SER A 217 -2.12 -15.82 18.49
CA SER A 217 -2.97 -14.98 19.33
C SER A 217 -4.48 -15.13 19.07
N SER A 218 -4.92 -15.94 18.09
CA SER A 218 -6.35 -16.14 17.80
C SER A 218 -6.78 -17.57 18.15
N PRO A 219 -7.32 -17.80 19.33
CA PRO A 219 -7.71 -19.15 19.79
C PRO A 219 -8.89 -19.74 19.00
N GLU A 220 -9.56 -18.96 18.18
CA GLU A 220 -10.78 -19.37 17.45
C GLU A 220 -10.49 -20.05 16.11
N PHE A 221 -9.23 -20.05 15.64
CA PHE A 221 -8.89 -20.59 14.33
C PHE A 221 -7.76 -21.60 14.42
N GLU A 222 -8.06 -22.82 14.03
CA GLU A 222 -7.07 -23.84 13.83
C GLU A 222 -6.06 -23.41 12.74
N ALA A 223 -4.76 -23.56 13.03
CA ALA A 223 -3.72 -23.24 12.06
C ALA A 223 -3.87 -24.13 10.83
N PRO A 224 -3.92 -23.59 9.61
CA PRO A 224 -4.09 -24.41 8.42
C PRO A 224 -2.88 -25.31 8.20
N ASP A 225 -3.15 -26.51 7.67
CA ASP A 225 -2.14 -27.45 7.26
C ASP A 225 -1.39 -26.96 6.03
N PHE A 226 -0.05 -27.01 6.07
CA PHE A 226 0.79 -26.52 4.97
C PHE A 226 0.63 -27.35 3.70
N ASP A 227 0.55 -28.67 3.80
CA ASP A 227 0.43 -29.54 2.60
C ASP A 227 -0.92 -29.32 1.92
N LYS A 228 -1.99 -29.14 2.70
CA LYS A 228 -3.29 -28.75 2.17
C LYS A 228 -3.25 -27.41 1.47
N MET A 229 -2.67 -26.40 2.12
CA MET A 229 -2.48 -25.08 1.52
C MET A 229 -1.70 -25.19 0.21
N LEU A 230 -0.57 -25.89 0.23
CA LEU A 230 0.31 -26.05 -0.93
C LEU A 230 -0.41 -26.62 -2.15
N SER A 231 -1.37 -27.54 -1.93
CA SER A 231 -2.20 -28.12 -3.00
C SER A 231 -3.17 -27.11 -3.63
N GLU A 232 -3.63 -26.11 -2.88
CA GLU A 232 -4.58 -25.09 -3.35
C GLU A 232 -3.91 -23.84 -3.95
N LEU A 233 -2.64 -23.57 -3.57
CA LEU A 233 -1.93 -22.36 -4.02
C LEU A 233 -1.88 -22.16 -5.53
N PRO A 234 -1.69 -23.17 -6.40
CA PRO A 234 -1.68 -22.96 -7.84
C PRO A 234 -2.98 -22.36 -8.37
N ASN A 235 -4.13 -22.75 -7.80
CA ASN A 235 -5.43 -22.21 -8.17
C ASN A 235 -5.59 -20.76 -7.68
N ILE A 236 -5.17 -20.48 -6.45
CA ILE A 236 -5.16 -19.12 -5.91
C ILE A 236 -4.28 -18.21 -6.76
N ILE A 237 -3.06 -18.63 -7.07
CA ILE A 237 -2.13 -17.87 -7.91
C ILE A 237 -2.74 -17.56 -9.28
N SER A 238 -3.40 -18.54 -9.89
CA SER A 238 -4.07 -18.38 -11.19
C SER A 238 -5.23 -17.36 -11.15
N SER A 239 -5.81 -17.11 -9.99
CA SER A 239 -6.88 -16.13 -9.80
C SER A 239 -6.35 -14.69 -9.60
N ILE A 240 -5.04 -14.50 -9.41
CA ILE A 240 -4.45 -13.19 -9.12
C ILE A 240 -4.30 -12.39 -10.43
N THR A 241 -4.85 -11.20 -10.43
CA THR A 241 -4.69 -10.20 -11.49
C THR A 241 -3.65 -9.17 -11.09
N VAL A 242 -2.70 -8.89 -11.99
CA VAL A 242 -1.70 -7.83 -11.77
C VAL A 242 -2.11 -6.59 -12.57
N GLY A 243 -2.54 -5.55 -11.86
CA GLY A 243 -3.02 -4.29 -12.39
C GLY A 243 -2.06 -3.12 -12.17
N MET A 244 -2.15 -2.11 -13.03
CA MET A 244 -1.45 -0.84 -12.84
C MET A 244 -2.46 0.30 -12.63
N SER A 245 -2.13 1.24 -11.75
CA SER A 245 -2.88 2.47 -11.61
C SER A 245 -2.08 3.62 -12.22
N ASN A 246 -2.48 4.05 -13.41
CA ASN A 246 -1.98 5.23 -14.08
C ASN A 246 -3.02 6.34 -14.06
N THR A 247 -2.57 7.60 -14.11
CA THR A 247 -3.42 8.80 -14.03
C THR A 247 -4.50 8.91 -15.11
N SER A 248 -4.39 8.17 -16.22
CA SER A 248 -5.32 8.22 -17.35
C SER A 248 -6.33 7.07 -17.39
N GLU A 249 -6.02 5.92 -16.77
CA GLU A 249 -6.91 4.76 -16.71
C GLU A 249 -6.69 4.01 -15.41
N ALA A 250 -7.37 4.42 -14.34
CA ALA A 250 -7.41 3.67 -13.10
C ALA A 250 -8.22 2.39 -13.33
N THR A 251 -7.55 1.30 -13.70
CA THR A 251 -8.22 0.05 -14.08
C THR A 251 -8.21 -0.97 -12.93
N ILE A 252 -8.30 -0.51 -11.69
CA ILE A 252 -8.60 -1.42 -10.60
C ILE A 252 -10.13 -1.49 -10.51
N LYS A 253 -10.68 -2.58 -11.02
CA LYS A 253 -12.12 -2.85 -10.94
C LYS A 253 -12.31 -4.09 -10.08
N TYR A 254 -13.09 -3.96 -9.05
CA TYR A 254 -13.57 -5.08 -8.26
C TYR A 254 -14.86 -5.60 -8.86
N SER A 255 -14.97 -6.92 -9.01
CA SER A 255 -16.20 -7.55 -9.50
C SER A 255 -17.26 -7.50 -8.40
N SER A 256 -18.50 -7.15 -8.76
CA SER A 256 -19.63 -7.27 -7.83
C SER A 256 -20.10 -8.72 -7.64
N GLU A 257 -19.71 -9.64 -8.52
CA GLU A 257 -20.21 -11.01 -8.57
C GLU A 257 -19.20 -12.03 -8.04
N HIS A 258 -17.90 -11.74 -8.17
CA HIS A 258 -16.84 -12.69 -7.86
C HIS A 258 -15.73 -12.08 -7.01
N GLN A 259 -15.08 -12.92 -6.21
CA GLN A 259 -13.86 -12.53 -5.51
C GLN A 259 -12.80 -12.04 -6.50
N THR A 260 -12.24 -10.87 -6.24
CA THR A 260 -11.10 -10.34 -7.00
C THR A 260 -9.86 -10.43 -6.14
N ASN A 261 -8.83 -11.13 -6.63
CA ASN A 261 -7.50 -11.17 -6.04
C ASN A 261 -6.57 -10.32 -6.90
N MET A 262 -6.02 -9.24 -6.34
CA MET A 262 -5.32 -8.23 -7.13
C MET A 262 -4.00 -7.81 -6.50
N ILE A 263 -2.97 -7.71 -7.35
CA ILE A 263 -1.74 -6.99 -7.04
C ILE A 263 -1.76 -5.68 -7.83
N ALA A 264 -1.90 -4.56 -7.12
CA ALA A 264 -1.91 -3.22 -7.68
C ALA A 264 -0.50 -2.64 -7.68
N ILE A 265 -0.01 -2.23 -8.84
CA ILE A 265 1.30 -1.56 -8.99
C ILE A 265 1.04 -0.11 -9.36
N GLY A 266 1.60 0.83 -8.60
CA GLY A 266 1.39 2.23 -8.92
C GLY A 266 2.27 3.20 -8.15
N GLY A 267 2.11 4.47 -8.52
CA GLY A 267 2.82 5.61 -7.95
C GLY A 267 1.89 6.51 -7.14
N ASN A 268 2.09 7.82 -7.29
CA ASN A 268 1.36 8.86 -6.55
C ASN A 268 -0.16 8.85 -6.75
N SER A 269 -0.65 8.30 -7.85
CA SER A 269 -2.08 8.20 -8.12
C SER A 269 -2.81 7.31 -7.12
N LEU A 270 -2.12 6.34 -6.53
CA LEU A 270 -2.68 5.45 -5.50
C LEU A 270 -2.73 6.08 -4.11
N ALA A 271 -2.00 7.17 -3.88
CA ALA A 271 -1.95 7.82 -2.58
C ALA A 271 -3.16 8.73 -2.30
N ARG A 272 -3.97 9.08 -3.31
CA ARG A 272 -5.09 10.02 -3.14
C ARG A 272 -6.30 9.67 -4.00
N GLY A 273 -7.46 9.59 -3.36
CA GLY A 273 -8.75 9.45 -4.05
C GLY A 273 -8.97 8.06 -4.65
N PHE A 274 -8.27 7.06 -4.15
CA PHE A 274 -8.38 5.68 -4.60
C PHE A 274 -8.57 4.75 -3.39
N THR A 275 -9.58 3.91 -3.45
CA THR A 275 -9.81 2.89 -2.41
C THR A 275 -9.36 1.53 -2.93
N ILE A 276 -8.44 0.90 -2.22
CA ILE A 276 -8.01 -0.47 -2.47
C ILE A 276 -8.74 -1.36 -1.47
N GLU A 277 -9.69 -2.14 -1.96
CA GLU A 277 -10.53 -2.97 -1.09
C GLU A 277 -9.73 -4.12 -0.47
N ASN A 278 -9.87 -4.28 0.84
CA ASN A 278 -9.20 -5.34 1.60
C ASN A 278 -7.69 -5.43 1.34
N LEU A 279 -7.01 -4.29 1.35
CA LEU A 279 -5.56 -4.21 1.26
C LEU A 279 -4.95 -4.92 2.47
N SER A 280 -4.20 -5.99 2.23
CA SER A 280 -3.62 -6.83 3.28
C SER A 280 -2.10 -6.80 3.31
N VAL A 281 -1.46 -6.53 2.18
CA VAL A 281 0.00 -6.42 2.07
C VAL A 281 0.34 -5.18 1.26
N SER A 282 1.25 -4.37 1.78
CA SER A 282 1.78 -3.20 1.08
C SER A 282 3.30 -3.25 1.06
N TYR A 283 3.88 -3.32 -0.14
CA TYR A 283 5.32 -3.24 -0.35
C TYR A 283 5.68 -1.81 -0.77
N PHE A 284 6.30 -1.07 0.15
CA PHE A 284 6.51 0.36 0.00
C PHE A 284 8.00 0.72 0.10
N LEU A 285 8.60 1.21 -0.99
CA LEU A 285 10.02 1.60 -1.03
C LEU A 285 10.23 3.10 -1.26
N ARG A 286 9.16 3.83 -1.47
CA ARG A 286 9.27 5.24 -1.79
C ARG A 286 9.63 6.06 -0.57
N ASN A 287 10.71 6.82 -0.64
CA ASN A 287 11.02 7.85 0.32
C ASN A 287 10.05 9.04 0.12
N THR A 288 9.30 9.40 1.14
CA THR A 288 8.46 10.60 1.17
C THR A 288 8.94 11.55 2.26
N LYS A 289 9.00 12.83 1.94
CA LYS A 289 9.31 13.88 2.93
C LYS A 289 8.09 14.30 3.73
N MET A 290 6.90 13.84 3.33
CA MET A 290 5.61 14.23 3.92
C MET A 290 4.99 13.00 4.57
N CYS A 291 4.83 13.02 5.89
CA CYS A 291 4.23 11.91 6.65
C CYS A 291 2.77 11.65 6.26
N ASP A 292 2.03 12.68 5.83
CA ASP A 292 0.65 12.55 5.36
C ASP A 292 0.52 11.58 4.17
N THR A 293 1.53 11.50 3.32
CA THR A 293 1.53 10.55 2.18
C THR A 293 1.67 9.09 2.65
N LEU A 294 2.26 8.87 3.81
CA LEU A 294 2.40 7.53 4.39
C LEU A 294 1.13 7.10 5.13
N LEU A 295 0.37 8.07 5.63
CA LEU A 295 -0.82 7.86 6.43
C LEU A 295 -2.12 7.80 5.60
N GLN A 296 -2.06 8.13 4.32
CA GLN A 296 -3.18 8.08 3.37
C GLN A 296 -3.25 6.75 2.64
#